data_515f9bdf8afab4ddbf3a64bf648a375c
#
_entry.id   515f9bdf8afab4ddbf3a64bf648a375c
#
_cell.length_a   1.000
_cell.length_b   1.000
_cell.length_c   1.000
_cell.angle_alpha   90.00
_cell.angle_beta   90.00
_cell.angle_gamma   90.00
#
_symmetry.space_group_name_H-M   'P 1'
#
loop_
_entity.id
_entity.type
_entity.pdbx_description
1 polymer ?
#
loop_
_entity_poly.entity_id
_entity_poly.type
_entity_poly.pdbx_seq_one_letter_code
_entity_poly.pdbx_strand_id
1 'polypeptide(L)'
;EICDLATKYGAMTYIDEVHAVGLYGEQGAGYLEKLGLQHQVDIVNGTLGKSYGVTGGYIAGDAVVIDTIRSVASGFIFTTSISPVLCAGALASVKYLKDHPELRDEHQARTRKLKNMLRDRNIEVHEDACTHIVPVMIRDAFKCKEMSDKLLNDYGIYIQPINYPTVAEGTERLRIA
;
A
#
# COMPACT_ATOMS: atom_id res chain seq x y z
N GLU A 1 11.89 6.20 14.61
CA GLU A 1 13.24 5.68 14.29
C GLU A 1 13.74 6.22 12.94
N ILE A 2 13.08 5.98 11.78
CA ILE A 2 13.49 6.53 10.47
C ILE A 2 13.56 8.07 10.53
N CYS A 3 12.52 8.73 11.02
CA CYS A 3 12.48 10.19 11.16
C CYS A 3 13.58 10.71 12.10
N ASP A 4 13.86 10.01 13.20
CA ASP A 4 14.93 10.37 14.16
C ASP A 4 16.31 10.27 13.52
N LEU A 5 16.54 9.23 12.71
CA LEU A 5 17.78 9.07 11.96
C LEU A 5 17.94 10.14 10.87
N ALA A 6 16.88 10.43 10.15
CA ALA A 6 16.87 11.50 9.14
C ALA A 6 17.22 12.85 9.78
N THR A 7 16.58 13.19 10.87
CA THR A 7 16.88 14.42 11.63
C THR A 7 18.33 14.44 12.10
N LYS A 8 18.81 13.33 12.69
CA LYS A 8 20.18 13.21 13.20
C LYS A 8 21.24 13.44 12.11
N TYR A 9 21.00 12.99 10.89
CA TYR A 9 21.97 13.06 9.81
C TYR A 9 21.66 14.16 8.77
N GLY A 10 20.65 14.99 8.99
CA GLY A 10 20.24 16.05 8.07
C GLY A 10 19.77 15.51 6.72
N ALA A 11 19.14 14.33 6.72
CA ALA A 11 18.62 13.66 5.53
C ALA A 11 17.15 13.99 5.32
N MET A 12 16.73 14.12 4.06
CA MET A 12 15.31 14.20 3.71
C MET A 12 14.67 12.82 3.73
N THR A 13 13.39 12.79 4.07
CA THR A 13 12.58 11.57 4.10
C THR A 13 11.61 11.52 2.93
N TYR A 14 11.54 10.37 2.26
CA TYR A 14 10.54 10.06 1.25
C TYR A 14 9.85 8.75 1.63
N ILE A 15 8.57 8.82 2.00
CA ILE A 15 7.82 7.66 2.48
C ILE A 15 6.77 7.25 1.46
N ASP A 16 6.83 5.99 1.05
CA ASP A 16 5.85 5.38 0.15
C ASP A 16 4.67 4.85 0.96
N GLU A 17 3.51 5.47 0.78
CA GLU A 17 2.23 5.11 1.40
C GLU A 17 1.23 4.47 0.40
N VAL A 18 1.71 4.03 -0.78
CA VAL A 18 0.83 3.56 -1.86
C VAL A 18 -0.06 2.36 -1.47
N HIS A 19 0.33 1.57 -0.48
CA HIS A 19 -0.46 0.49 0.10
C HIS A 19 -1.20 0.90 1.38
N ALA A 20 -1.09 2.14 1.84
CA ALA A 20 -1.66 2.56 3.11
C ALA A 20 -2.72 3.66 2.97
N VAL A 21 -2.59 4.54 1.98
CA VAL A 21 -3.59 5.58 1.71
C VAL A 21 -4.97 4.97 1.43
N GLY A 22 -6.00 5.55 2.02
CA GLY A 22 -7.38 5.03 1.99
C GLY A 22 -7.67 3.92 3.01
N LEU A 23 -6.65 3.29 3.62
CA LEU A 23 -6.79 2.10 4.47
C LEU A 23 -6.41 2.33 5.94
N TYR A 24 -5.61 3.33 6.23
CA TYR A 24 -5.13 3.64 7.58
C TYR A 24 -5.32 5.13 7.91
N GLY A 25 -5.35 5.41 9.20
CA GLY A 25 -5.59 6.74 9.74
C GLY A 25 -7.08 7.07 9.87
N GLU A 26 -7.40 8.07 10.66
CA GLU A 26 -8.79 8.48 10.95
C GLU A 26 -9.48 8.97 9.67
N GLN A 27 -8.78 9.74 8.85
CA GLN A 27 -9.30 10.26 7.58
C GLN A 27 -8.89 9.43 6.35
N GLY A 28 -8.12 8.35 6.55
CA GLY A 28 -7.58 7.52 5.48
C GLY A 28 -6.36 8.11 4.79
N ALA A 29 -5.61 9.00 5.44
CA ALA A 29 -4.43 9.61 4.85
C ALA A 29 -3.18 8.72 4.89
N GLY A 30 -3.24 7.55 5.53
CA GLY A 30 -2.17 6.56 5.47
C GLY A 30 -1.64 6.13 6.84
N TYR A 31 -0.55 5.39 6.83
CA TYR A 31 0.04 4.83 8.04
C TYR A 31 0.74 5.91 8.89
N LEU A 32 1.29 6.93 8.25
CA LEU A 32 1.85 8.10 8.96
C LEU A 32 0.79 8.84 9.76
N GLU A 33 -0.43 8.98 9.22
CA GLU A 33 -1.55 9.53 9.99
C GLU A 33 -1.86 8.68 11.22
N LYS A 34 -1.96 7.36 11.03
CA LYS A 34 -2.19 6.41 12.12
C LYS A 34 -1.16 6.53 13.24
N LEU A 35 0.09 6.86 12.90
CA LEU A 35 1.20 7.02 13.85
C LEU A 35 1.37 8.46 14.37
N GLY A 36 0.66 9.44 13.82
CA GLY A 36 0.83 10.87 14.15
C GLY A 36 2.17 11.45 13.68
N LEU A 37 2.77 10.89 12.63
CA LEU A 37 4.11 11.25 12.15
C LEU A 37 4.11 12.06 10.84
N GLN A 38 2.97 12.47 10.32
CA GLN A 38 2.85 13.18 9.04
C GLN A 38 3.73 14.44 8.97
N HIS A 39 3.84 15.16 10.08
CA HIS A 39 4.61 16.40 10.19
C HIS A 39 6.13 16.21 10.30
N GLN A 40 6.60 14.96 10.40
CA GLN A 40 8.01 14.61 10.50
C GLN A 40 8.60 14.07 9.19
N VAL A 41 7.79 14.05 8.13
CA VAL A 41 8.18 13.50 6.83
C VAL A 41 8.13 14.59 5.78
N ASP A 42 9.20 14.70 4.97
CA ASP A 42 9.33 15.74 3.95
C ASP A 42 8.44 15.47 2.73
N ILE A 43 8.41 14.22 2.27
CA ILE A 43 7.63 13.82 1.08
C ILE A 43 6.92 12.50 1.36
N VAL A 44 5.61 12.49 1.10
CA VAL A 44 4.76 11.28 1.09
C VAL A 44 4.37 10.98 -0.35
N ASN A 45 4.52 9.73 -0.76
CA ASN A 45 4.05 9.22 -2.04
C ASN A 45 2.77 8.41 -1.85
N GLY A 46 1.72 8.76 -2.57
CA GLY A 46 0.45 8.05 -2.59
C GLY A 46 0.02 7.63 -3.99
N THR A 47 -0.87 6.64 -4.08
CA THR A 47 -1.44 6.20 -5.35
C THR A 47 -2.95 6.36 -5.37
N LEU A 48 -3.49 6.60 -6.54
CA LEU A 48 -4.93 6.57 -6.82
C LEU A 48 -5.37 5.19 -7.36
N GLY A 49 -4.41 4.32 -7.72
CA GLY A 49 -4.65 3.05 -8.41
C GLY A 49 -4.99 1.85 -7.51
N LYS A 50 -5.05 2.03 -6.19
CA LYS A 50 -5.37 0.94 -5.25
C LYS A 50 -6.70 1.21 -4.54
N SER A 51 -6.67 1.66 -3.29
CA SER A 51 -7.87 1.91 -2.49
C SER A 51 -8.87 2.88 -3.15
N TYR A 52 -8.37 3.84 -3.90
CA TYR A 52 -9.23 4.82 -4.59
C TYR A 52 -9.75 4.35 -5.95
N GLY A 53 -9.18 3.28 -6.54
CA GLY A 53 -9.67 2.63 -7.77
C GLY A 53 -9.58 3.48 -9.04
N VAL A 54 -8.66 4.45 -9.10
CA VAL A 54 -8.49 5.37 -10.24
C VAL A 54 -7.02 5.39 -10.66
N THR A 55 -6.74 5.55 -11.95
CA THR A 55 -5.36 5.67 -12.44
C THR A 55 -4.72 6.96 -11.95
N GLY A 56 -3.45 6.87 -11.51
CA GLY A 56 -2.64 8.01 -11.13
C GLY A 56 -1.99 7.87 -9.77
N GLY A 57 -1.30 8.92 -9.36
CA GLY A 57 -0.63 9.03 -8.07
C GLY A 57 -0.32 10.48 -7.74
N TYR A 58 0.21 10.69 -6.56
CA TYR A 58 0.55 12.03 -6.08
C TYR A 58 1.72 11.96 -5.10
N ILE A 59 2.36 13.09 -4.93
CA ILE A 59 3.24 13.36 -3.80
C ILE A 59 2.65 14.49 -2.97
N ALA A 60 2.87 14.44 -1.67
CA ALA A 60 2.48 15.48 -0.72
C ALA A 60 3.66 15.82 0.19
N GLY A 61 3.79 17.08 0.57
CA GLY A 61 4.88 17.56 1.41
C GLY A 61 4.83 19.07 1.54
N ASP A 62 5.93 19.67 2.03
CA ASP A 62 6.07 21.12 2.14
C ASP A 62 5.89 21.81 0.78
N ALA A 63 5.21 22.95 0.78
CA ALA A 63 4.86 23.68 -0.43
C ALA A 63 6.09 24.06 -1.28
N VAL A 64 7.20 24.43 -0.66
CA VAL A 64 8.43 24.79 -1.37
C VAL A 64 9.05 23.58 -2.07
N VAL A 65 9.04 22.42 -1.40
CA VAL A 65 9.53 21.15 -1.96
C VAL A 65 8.67 20.73 -3.14
N ILE A 66 7.35 20.76 -2.99
CA ILE A 66 6.40 20.36 -4.04
C ILE A 66 6.46 21.31 -5.23
N ASP A 67 6.59 22.62 -5.01
CA ASP A 67 6.72 23.59 -6.10
C ASP A 67 8.04 23.41 -6.86
N THR A 68 9.14 23.13 -6.15
CA THR A 68 10.42 22.81 -6.75
C THR A 68 10.33 21.58 -7.64
N ILE A 69 9.74 20.49 -7.15
CA ILE A 69 9.56 19.24 -7.92
C ILE A 69 8.71 19.50 -9.16
N ARG A 70 7.60 20.22 -8.99
CA ARG A 70 6.72 20.62 -10.11
C ARG A 70 7.46 21.41 -11.19
N SER A 71 8.39 22.25 -10.80
CA SER A 71 9.11 23.17 -11.70
C SER A 71 10.30 22.53 -12.40
N VAL A 72 10.98 21.53 -11.78
CA VAL A 72 12.25 21.02 -12.29
C VAL A 72 12.27 19.50 -12.56
N ALA A 73 11.31 18.73 -12.03
CA ALA A 73 11.32 17.29 -12.22
C ALA A 73 10.94 16.91 -13.65
N SER A 74 11.86 16.35 -14.40
CA SER A 74 11.66 15.96 -15.80
C SER A 74 10.50 14.96 -15.96
N GLY A 75 10.35 14.01 -15.04
CA GLY A 75 9.25 13.04 -15.03
C GLY A 75 7.87 13.66 -14.80
N PHE A 76 7.79 14.89 -14.29
CA PHE A 76 6.55 15.65 -14.16
C PHE A 76 6.35 16.59 -15.35
N ILE A 77 7.36 17.38 -15.69
CA ILE A 77 7.26 18.44 -16.73
C ILE A 77 6.93 17.84 -18.12
N PHE A 78 7.53 16.70 -18.46
CA PHE A 78 7.38 16.06 -19.77
C PHE A 78 6.31 14.96 -19.80
N THR A 79 5.48 14.87 -18.75
CA THR A 79 4.37 13.91 -18.68
C THR A 79 3.04 14.63 -18.91
N THR A 80 2.16 14.00 -19.68
CA THR A 80 0.79 14.48 -19.85
C THR A 80 0.04 14.40 -18.52
N SER A 81 -0.67 15.47 -18.16
CA SER A 81 -1.49 15.55 -16.95
C SER A 81 -2.59 14.49 -16.92
N ILE A 82 -3.01 14.10 -15.71
CA ILE A 82 -4.18 13.25 -15.49
C ILE A 82 -5.41 13.94 -16.09
N SER A 83 -6.26 13.17 -16.79
CA SER A 83 -7.45 13.73 -17.41
C SER A 83 -8.47 14.26 -16.36
N PRO A 84 -9.28 15.29 -16.67
CA PRO A 84 -10.29 15.82 -15.75
C PRO A 84 -11.28 14.77 -15.25
N VAL A 85 -11.61 13.78 -16.08
CA VAL A 85 -12.53 12.66 -15.70
C VAL A 85 -11.90 11.83 -14.58
N LEU A 86 -10.62 11.47 -14.71
CA LEU A 86 -9.90 10.72 -13.68
C LEU A 86 -9.73 11.55 -12.40
N CYS A 87 -9.47 12.86 -12.52
CA CYS A 87 -9.42 13.76 -11.36
C CYS A 87 -10.76 13.83 -10.63
N ALA A 88 -11.87 13.91 -11.35
CA ALA A 88 -13.20 13.91 -10.78
C ALA A 88 -13.54 12.59 -10.07
N GLY A 89 -13.18 11.45 -10.69
CA GLY A 89 -13.31 10.12 -10.09
C GLY A 89 -12.47 9.97 -8.82
N ALA A 90 -11.21 10.41 -8.86
CA ALA A 90 -10.33 10.40 -7.68
C ALA A 90 -10.89 11.26 -6.54
N LEU A 91 -11.35 12.48 -6.84
CA LEU A 91 -11.94 13.37 -5.86
C LEU A 91 -13.20 12.75 -5.20
N ALA A 92 -14.07 12.13 -5.99
CA ALA A 92 -15.24 11.45 -5.49
C ALA A 92 -14.87 10.28 -4.57
N SER A 93 -13.92 9.45 -4.99
CA SER A 93 -13.44 8.29 -4.22
C SER A 93 -12.79 8.70 -2.89
N VAL A 94 -11.90 9.70 -2.93
CA VAL A 94 -11.27 10.23 -1.70
C VAL A 94 -12.30 10.77 -0.72
N LYS A 95 -13.26 11.58 -1.19
CA LYS A 95 -14.34 12.11 -0.36
C LYS A 95 -15.18 10.97 0.23
N TYR A 96 -15.58 10.02 -0.60
CA TYR A 96 -16.38 8.88 -0.16
C TYR A 96 -15.69 8.09 0.95
N LEU A 97 -14.42 7.71 0.78
CA LEU A 97 -13.67 6.99 1.80
C LEU A 97 -13.42 7.82 3.07
N LYS A 98 -13.31 9.13 2.95
CA LYS A 98 -13.20 10.03 4.11
C LYS A 98 -14.51 10.06 4.91
N ASP A 99 -15.65 10.12 4.22
CA ASP A 99 -16.98 10.21 4.82
C ASP A 99 -17.48 8.84 5.34
N HIS A 100 -16.82 7.72 4.94
CA HIS A 100 -17.18 6.35 5.30
C HIS A 100 -16.04 5.62 6.04
N PRO A 101 -15.68 6.02 7.28
CA PRO A 101 -14.62 5.39 8.06
C PRO A 101 -14.91 3.91 8.37
N GLU A 102 -16.19 3.52 8.45
CA GLU A 102 -16.63 2.14 8.70
C GLU A 102 -16.07 1.13 7.68
N LEU A 103 -15.82 1.55 6.43
CA LEU A 103 -15.20 0.69 5.42
C LEU A 103 -13.76 0.29 5.78
N ARG A 104 -13.01 1.21 6.38
CA ARG A 104 -11.66 0.93 6.89
C ARG A 104 -11.70 -0.02 8.06
N ASP A 105 -12.63 0.19 8.99
CA ASP A 105 -12.81 -0.67 10.16
C ASP A 105 -13.20 -2.10 9.76
N GLU A 106 -14.12 -2.23 8.82
CA GLU A 106 -14.54 -3.51 8.27
C GLU A 106 -13.36 -4.22 7.56
N HIS A 107 -12.61 -3.51 6.74
CA HIS A 107 -11.41 -4.05 6.07
C HIS A 107 -10.38 -4.57 7.09
N GLN A 108 -10.09 -3.80 8.14
CA GLN A 108 -9.18 -4.23 9.20
C GLN A 108 -9.73 -5.44 9.99
N ALA A 109 -11.03 -5.49 10.23
CA ALA A 109 -11.68 -6.62 10.88
C ALA A 109 -11.61 -7.90 10.04
N ARG A 110 -11.84 -7.80 8.74
CA ARG A 110 -11.69 -8.92 7.77
C ARG A 110 -10.25 -9.44 7.75
N THR A 111 -9.28 -8.54 7.74
CA THR A 111 -7.86 -8.90 7.79
C THR A 111 -7.51 -9.67 9.06
N ARG A 112 -7.95 -9.19 10.23
CA ARG A 112 -7.75 -9.91 11.51
C ARG A 112 -8.40 -11.29 11.51
N LYS A 113 -9.62 -11.38 11.00
CA LYS A 113 -10.35 -12.67 10.89
C LYS A 113 -9.57 -13.66 10.02
N LEU A 114 -9.11 -13.23 8.83
CA LEU A 114 -8.31 -14.08 7.94
C LEU A 114 -7.02 -14.57 8.61
N LYS A 115 -6.26 -13.69 9.24
CA LYS A 115 -5.02 -14.06 9.95
C LYS A 115 -5.29 -15.11 11.04
N ASN A 116 -6.35 -14.95 11.82
CA ASN A 116 -6.72 -15.92 12.84
C ASN A 116 -7.10 -17.27 12.22
N MET A 117 -7.92 -17.26 11.15
CA MET A 117 -8.30 -18.49 10.44
C MET A 117 -7.10 -19.26 9.87
N LEU A 118 -6.07 -18.56 9.39
CA LEU A 118 -4.84 -19.17 8.89
C LEU A 118 -4.01 -19.77 10.04
N ARG A 119 -3.86 -19.02 11.14
CA ARG A 119 -3.16 -19.50 12.35
C ARG A 119 -3.82 -20.74 12.95
N ASP A 120 -5.16 -20.76 13.07
CA ASP A 120 -5.91 -21.88 13.61
C ASP A 120 -5.73 -23.17 12.79
N ARG A 121 -5.30 -23.04 11.54
CA ARG A 121 -4.99 -24.15 10.62
C ARG A 121 -3.50 -24.43 10.48
N ASN A 122 -2.65 -23.80 11.30
CA ASN A 122 -1.19 -23.92 11.24
C ASN A 122 -0.62 -23.53 9.86
N ILE A 123 -1.28 -22.59 9.13
CA ILE A 123 -0.76 -22.04 7.90
C ILE A 123 0.19 -20.89 8.24
N GLU A 124 1.43 -21.01 7.79
CA GLU A 124 2.46 -20.04 8.10
C GLU A 124 2.21 -18.70 7.40
N VAL A 125 2.04 -17.66 8.20
CA VAL A 125 1.99 -16.27 7.76
C VAL A 125 3.27 -15.58 8.20
N HIS A 126 3.83 -14.70 7.36
CA HIS A 126 5.06 -13.97 7.72
C HIS A 126 4.91 -13.26 9.07
N GLU A 127 5.91 -13.38 9.93
CA GLU A 127 5.86 -12.91 11.31
C GLU A 127 5.58 -11.41 11.43
N ASP A 128 6.18 -10.60 10.53
CA ASP A 128 6.02 -9.15 10.52
C ASP A 128 4.73 -8.65 9.85
N ALA A 129 3.77 -9.53 9.60
CA ALA A 129 2.50 -9.18 8.96
C ALA A 129 1.59 -8.34 9.90
N CYS A 130 2.03 -7.14 10.25
CA CYS A 130 1.25 -6.19 11.07
C CYS A 130 0.18 -5.43 10.29
N THR A 131 0.23 -5.48 8.95
CA THR A 131 -0.66 -4.73 8.05
C THR A 131 -1.80 -5.60 7.50
N HIS A 132 -2.60 -5.03 6.57
CA HIS A 132 -3.65 -5.74 5.85
C HIS A 132 -3.11 -6.76 4.83
N ILE A 133 -1.86 -6.61 4.39
CA ILE A 133 -1.23 -7.60 3.51
C ILE A 133 -0.88 -8.83 4.33
N VAL A 134 -1.34 -9.99 3.86
CA VAL A 134 -1.15 -11.28 4.55
C VAL A 134 -0.31 -12.20 3.67
N PRO A 135 1.02 -12.24 3.87
CA PRO A 135 1.90 -13.12 3.11
C PRO A 135 1.86 -14.55 3.69
N VAL A 136 1.35 -15.49 2.92
CA VAL A 136 1.38 -16.92 3.26
C VAL A 136 2.63 -17.54 2.69
N MET A 137 3.51 -18.06 3.55
CA MET A 137 4.84 -18.54 3.18
C MET A 137 4.77 -19.91 2.52
N ILE A 138 5.33 -20.03 1.31
CA ILE A 138 5.40 -21.27 0.53
C ILE A 138 6.84 -21.74 0.36
N ARG A 139 7.79 -20.82 0.22
CA ARG A 139 9.26 -21.07 0.10
C ARG A 139 9.67 -21.92 -1.11
N ASP A 140 8.85 -21.96 -2.14
CA ASP A 140 9.11 -22.73 -3.37
C ASP A 140 8.34 -22.06 -4.52
N ALA A 141 9.05 -21.61 -5.54
CA ALA A 141 8.48 -20.83 -6.64
C ALA A 141 7.46 -21.63 -7.46
N PHE A 142 7.73 -22.91 -7.72
CA PHE A 142 6.84 -23.77 -8.50
C PHE A 142 5.57 -24.08 -7.73
N LYS A 143 5.68 -24.47 -6.45
CA LYS A 143 4.51 -24.71 -5.60
C LYS A 143 3.70 -23.44 -5.39
N CYS A 144 4.34 -22.28 -5.24
CA CYS A 144 3.66 -21.00 -5.09
C CYS A 144 2.77 -20.70 -6.30
N LYS A 145 3.31 -20.90 -7.51
CA LYS A 145 2.54 -20.75 -8.76
C LYS A 145 1.43 -21.79 -8.89
N GLU A 146 1.74 -23.06 -8.67
CA GLU A 146 0.77 -24.16 -8.73
C GLU A 146 -0.40 -23.95 -7.78
N MET A 147 -0.13 -23.55 -6.53
CA MET A 147 -1.18 -23.26 -5.54
C MET A 147 -2.04 -22.08 -5.95
N SER A 148 -1.43 -21.02 -6.50
CA SER A 148 -2.18 -19.86 -7.03
C SER A 148 -3.12 -20.29 -8.16
N ASP A 149 -2.62 -21.06 -9.13
CA ASP A 149 -3.41 -21.56 -10.27
C ASP A 149 -4.54 -22.48 -9.79
N LYS A 150 -4.26 -23.39 -8.86
CA LYS A 150 -5.26 -24.29 -8.30
C LYS A 150 -6.36 -23.54 -7.55
N LEU A 151 -6.01 -22.54 -6.73
CA LEU A 151 -6.98 -21.70 -6.04
C LEU A 151 -7.89 -20.96 -7.03
N LEU A 152 -7.31 -20.47 -8.14
CA LEU A 152 -8.09 -19.80 -9.16
C LEU A 152 -9.00 -20.77 -9.92
N ASN A 153 -8.46 -21.90 -10.39
CA ASN A 153 -9.19 -22.82 -11.28
C ASN A 153 -10.25 -23.63 -10.54
N ASP A 154 -9.93 -24.11 -9.32
CA ASP A 154 -10.83 -25.02 -8.60
C ASP A 154 -11.82 -24.29 -7.68
N TYR A 155 -11.44 -23.08 -7.21
CA TYR A 155 -12.21 -22.33 -6.19
C TYR A 155 -12.60 -20.92 -6.61
N GLY A 156 -12.13 -20.42 -7.77
CA GLY A 156 -12.38 -19.05 -8.21
C GLY A 156 -11.69 -17.98 -7.33
N ILE A 157 -10.63 -18.35 -6.61
CA ILE A 157 -9.91 -17.48 -5.69
C ILE A 157 -8.57 -17.07 -6.32
N TYR A 158 -8.45 -15.80 -6.73
CA TYR A 158 -7.17 -15.27 -7.20
C TYR A 158 -6.31 -14.80 -6.03
N ILE A 159 -5.09 -15.33 -5.93
CA ILE A 159 -4.06 -14.88 -4.99
C ILE A 159 -2.75 -14.72 -5.75
N GLN A 160 -2.11 -13.55 -5.62
CA GLN A 160 -0.87 -13.25 -6.33
C GLN A 160 0.31 -14.06 -5.77
N PRO A 161 0.95 -14.92 -6.59
CA PRO A 161 2.21 -15.53 -6.20
C PRO A 161 3.34 -14.49 -6.32
N ILE A 162 4.17 -14.41 -5.30
CA ILE A 162 5.33 -13.50 -5.23
C ILE A 162 6.58 -14.36 -5.14
N ASN A 163 7.36 -14.37 -6.22
CA ASN A 163 8.56 -15.17 -6.41
C ASN A 163 9.76 -14.28 -6.72
N TYR A 164 10.96 -14.89 -6.79
CA TYR A 164 12.13 -14.22 -7.31
C TYR A 164 11.85 -13.62 -8.72
N PRO A 165 12.34 -12.42 -9.07
CA PRO A 165 13.25 -11.56 -8.29
C PRO A 165 12.57 -10.58 -7.31
N THR A 166 11.24 -10.61 -7.17
CA THR A 166 10.51 -9.70 -6.28
C THR A 166 10.83 -9.94 -4.80
N VAL A 167 11.11 -11.19 -4.46
CA VAL A 167 11.56 -11.62 -3.13
C VAL A 167 12.79 -12.52 -3.29
N ALA A 168 13.58 -12.69 -2.22
CA ALA A 168 14.71 -13.60 -2.22
C ALA A 168 14.26 -15.05 -2.38
N GLU A 169 15.10 -15.89 -3.00
CA GLU A 169 14.87 -17.34 -3.09
C GLU A 169 14.69 -17.96 -1.70
N GLY A 170 13.76 -18.91 -1.58
CA GLY A 170 13.37 -19.52 -0.30
C GLY A 170 12.41 -18.67 0.55
N THR A 171 11.98 -17.51 0.03
CA THR A 171 11.00 -16.63 0.70
C THR A 171 9.74 -16.39 -0.14
N GLU A 172 9.52 -17.25 -1.12
CA GLU A 172 8.33 -17.21 -1.98
C GLU A 172 7.04 -17.34 -1.16
N ARG A 173 6.04 -16.62 -1.57
CA ARG A 173 4.79 -16.49 -0.80
C ARG A 173 3.59 -16.19 -1.69
N LEU A 174 2.41 -16.55 -1.20
CA LEU A 174 1.15 -16.06 -1.73
C LEU A 174 0.79 -14.76 -0.99
N ARG A 175 0.54 -13.68 -1.72
CA ARG A 175 0.17 -12.38 -1.14
C ARG A 175 -1.34 -12.17 -1.20
N ILE A 176 -1.99 -12.24 -0.05
CA ILE A 176 -3.39 -11.85 0.11
C ILE A 176 -3.42 -10.37 0.53
N ALA A 177 -4.23 -9.54 -0.18
CA ALA A 177 -4.33 -8.09 0.06
C ALA A 177 -5.77 -7.62 -0.17
#